data_87a52c2d717c7e6baa95d90d3466916f
#
_entry.id   87a52c2d717c7e6baa95d90d3466916f
#
_cell.length_a   1.000
_cell.length_b   1.000
_cell.length_c   1.000
_cell.angle_alpha   90.00
_cell.angle_beta   90.00
_cell.angle_gamma   90.00
#
_symmetry.space_group_name_H-M   'P 1'
#
loop_
_entity.id
_entity.type
_entity.pdbx_description
1 polymer ?
#
loop_
_entity_poly.entity_id
_entity_poly.type
_entity_poly.pdbx_seq_one_letter_code
_entity_poly.pdbx_strand_id
1 'polypeptide(L)'
;ISDATNLNSNFPTKTVSAEQFAAYYPFHKYQFDLLQKFLFSSNALLENQIAARGMIITTFDILKKALRNKQLFRFSTAYELCSEAQTTPARLGVKYDKAAKIISNINLSIDGEQLLRCIHFLSESELVPCTAENITKTFIEDIDTYYDLKPVVEQALDVLVESKVL
;
A
#
# COMPACT_ATOMS: atom_id res chain seq x y z
N ILE A 1 4.12 -7.47 19.19
CA ILE A 1 3.77 -6.73 17.97
C ILE A 1 5.04 -6.10 17.45
N SER A 2 5.42 -6.45 16.22
CA SER A 2 6.64 -5.97 15.56
C SER A 2 6.52 -4.50 15.15
N ASP A 3 7.65 -3.81 15.03
CA ASP A 3 7.72 -2.45 14.45
C ASP A 3 7.12 -2.39 13.04
N ALA A 4 7.18 -3.49 12.29
CA ALA A 4 6.59 -3.61 10.96
C ALA A 4 5.05 -3.64 10.94
N THR A 5 4.39 -3.83 12.08
CA THR A 5 2.92 -3.93 12.19
C THR A 5 2.21 -2.59 12.12
N ASN A 6 2.92 -1.52 12.44
CA ASN A 6 2.38 -0.16 12.51
C ASN A 6 3.20 0.81 11.67
N LEU A 7 2.53 1.76 11.05
CA LEU A 7 3.20 2.84 10.33
C LEU A 7 3.77 3.89 11.31
N ASN A 8 4.84 4.55 10.90
CA ASN A 8 5.46 5.61 11.67
C ASN A 8 4.70 6.93 11.44
N SER A 9 3.58 7.06 12.14
CA SER A 9 2.72 8.25 12.17
C SER A 9 1.77 8.18 13.34
N ASN A 10 1.16 9.30 13.72
CA ASN A 10 0.07 9.35 14.71
C ASN A 10 -1.25 8.81 14.13
N PHE A 11 -1.41 8.90 12.85
CA PHE A 11 -2.47 8.27 12.05
C PHE A 11 -1.81 7.36 11.00
N PRO A 12 -2.42 6.28 10.63
CA PRO A 12 -3.71 5.69 11.04
C PRO A 12 -3.67 5.02 12.42
N THR A 13 -4.82 4.46 12.82
CA THR A 13 -5.00 3.80 14.11
C THR A 13 -4.03 2.63 14.27
N LYS A 14 -3.26 2.64 15.36
CA LYS A 14 -2.25 1.62 15.63
C LYS A 14 -2.89 0.32 16.15
N THR A 15 -2.27 -0.79 15.81
CA THR A 15 -2.54 -2.09 16.42
C THR A 15 -1.77 -2.16 17.74
N VAL A 16 -2.47 -2.34 18.86
CA VAL A 16 -1.89 -2.28 20.20
C VAL A 16 -1.91 -3.62 20.93
N SER A 17 -2.64 -4.62 20.44
CA SER A 17 -2.71 -5.94 21.06
C SER A 17 -2.65 -7.07 20.03
N ALA A 18 -2.30 -8.28 20.50
CA ALA A 18 -2.28 -9.48 19.67
C ALA A 18 -3.69 -9.86 19.16
N GLU A 19 -4.71 -9.64 19.97
CA GLU A 19 -6.11 -9.90 19.60
C GLU A 19 -6.55 -8.98 18.46
N GLN A 20 -6.19 -7.70 18.53
CA GLN A 20 -6.44 -6.77 17.42
C GLN A 20 -5.70 -7.19 16.15
N PHE A 21 -4.43 -7.59 16.29
CA PHE A 21 -3.64 -8.06 15.16
C PHE A 21 -4.30 -9.27 14.49
N ALA A 22 -4.71 -10.26 15.28
CA ALA A 22 -5.38 -11.46 14.78
C ALA A 22 -6.74 -11.16 14.14
N ALA A 23 -7.49 -10.20 14.69
CA ALA A 23 -8.82 -9.83 14.19
C ALA A 23 -8.78 -9.19 12.79
N TYR A 24 -7.69 -8.52 12.44
CA TYR A 24 -7.54 -7.90 11.12
C TYR A 24 -6.84 -8.79 10.09
N TYR A 25 -6.19 -9.88 10.52
CA TYR A 25 -5.51 -10.79 9.60
C TYR A 25 -6.45 -11.25 8.46
N PRO A 26 -6.01 -11.28 7.21
CA PRO A 26 -4.65 -11.08 6.67
C PRO A 26 -4.31 -9.61 6.31
N PHE A 27 -5.03 -8.67 6.83
CA PHE A 27 -4.76 -7.24 6.68
C PHE A 27 -4.09 -6.66 7.92
N HIS A 28 -3.44 -5.52 7.75
CA HIS A 28 -3.08 -4.65 8.86
C HIS A 28 -4.20 -3.64 9.13
N LYS A 29 -4.41 -3.31 10.40
CA LYS A 29 -5.47 -2.37 10.80
C LYS A 29 -5.36 -1.02 10.08
N TYR A 30 -4.15 -0.49 9.92
CA TYR A 30 -3.91 0.78 9.24
C TYR A 30 -4.35 0.79 7.77
N GLN A 31 -4.40 -0.38 7.13
CA GLN A 31 -4.77 -0.47 5.71
C GLN A 31 -6.21 -0.04 5.46
N PHE A 32 -7.10 -0.25 6.40
CA PHE A 32 -8.50 0.19 6.27
C PHE A 32 -8.62 1.72 6.34
N ASP A 33 -7.86 2.38 7.24
CA ASP A 33 -7.85 3.83 7.32
C ASP A 33 -7.26 4.45 6.04
N LEU A 34 -6.16 3.89 5.53
CA LEU A 34 -5.55 4.32 4.28
C LEU A 34 -6.48 4.09 3.08
N LEU A 35 -7.09 2.92 3.00
CA LEU A 35 -8.01 2.57 1.92
C LEU A 35 -9.23 3.50 1.92
N GLN A 36 -9.79 3.80 3.08
CA GLN A 36 -10.87 4.76 3.21
C GLN A 36 -10.48 6.11 2.61
N LYS A 37 -9.34 6.66 3.00
CA LYS A 37 -8.85 7.94 2.48
C LYS A 37 -8.53 7.87 0.99
N PHE A 38 -7.87 6.82 0.54
CA PHE A 38 -7.55 6.61 -0.87
C PHE A 38 -8.81 6.58 -1.75
N LEU A 39 -9.87 5.91 -1.31
CA LEU A 39 -11.13 5.85 -2.03
C LEU A 39 -11.88 7.20 -2.02
N PHE A 40 -11.71 8.02 -0.97
CA PHE A 40 -12.36 9.32 -0.85
C PHE A 40 -11.60 10.48 -1.47
N SER A 41 -10.29 10.36 -1.70
CA SER A 41 -9.43 11.47 -2.14
C SER A 41 -9.84 12.10 -3.48
N SER A 42 -10.68 11.44 -4.25
CA SER A 42 -11.00 11.86 -5.62
C SER A 42 -12.38 12.50 -5.83
N ASN A 43 -13.31 12.50 -4.85
CA ASN A 43 -14.63 13.14 -5.02
C ASN A 43 -15.39 13.34 -3.70
N ALA A 44 -15.35 14.52 -3.17
CA ALA A 44 -15.86 14.86 -1.84
C ALA A 44 -17.38 14.91 -1.65
N LEU A 45 -18.22 14.69 -2.64
CA LEU A 45 -19.67 14.99 -2.54
C LEU A 45 -20.66 13.83 -2.74
N LEU A 46 -20.23 12.63 -3.14
CA LEU A 46 -21.16 11.51 -3.43
C LEU A 46 -21.01 10.27 -2.49
N GLU A 47 -20.58 10.35 -1.33
CA GLU A 47 -19.35 9.64 -0.97
C GLU A 47 -19.51 8.62 0.14
N ASN A 48 -20.36 8.79 1.11
CA ASN A 48 -20.42 7.87 2.25
C ASN A 48 -20.89 6.45 1.88
N GLN A 49 -21.84 6.33 0.96
CA GLN A 49 -22.33 5.01 0.55
C GLN A 49 -21.45 4.35 -0.51
N ILE A 50 -20.90 5.13 -1.43
CA ILE A 50 -20.05 4.62 -2.52
C ILE A 50 -18.71 4.14 -1.96
N ALA A 51 -18.15 4.86 -1.00
CA ALA A 51 -16.87 4.47 -0.41
C ALA A 51 -17.00 3.26 0.52
N ALA A 52 -18.04 3.17 1.35
CA ALA A 52 -18.28 1.97 2.16
C ALA A 52 -18.43 0.73 1.28
N ARG A 53 -19.19 0.84 0.19
CA ARG A 53 -19.31 -0.23 -0.81
C ARG A 53 -17.98 -0.53 -1.50
N GLY A 54 -17.21 0.51 -1.85
CA GLY A 54 -15.89 0.38 -2.43
C GLY A 54 -14.92 -0.35 -1.51
N MET A 55 -14.92 -0.06 -0.22
CA MET A 55 -14.10 -0.77 0.76
C MET A 55 -14.46 -2.25 0.85
N ILE A 56 -15.74 -2.59 0.89
CA ILE A 56 -16.21 -3.99 0.95
C ILE A 56 -15.79 -4.74 -0.31
N ILE A 57 -16.01 -4.16 -1.48
CA ILE A 57 -15.67 -4.79 -2.77
C ILE A 57 -14.15 -4.97 -2.87
N THR A 58 -13.37 -3.94 -2.56
CA THR A 58 -11.90 -4.00 -2.63
C THR A 58 -11.35 -5.06 -1.68
N THR A 59 -11.83 -5.10 -0.44
CA THR A 59 -11.41 -6.11 0.54
C THR A 59 -11.76 -7.52 0.07
N PHE A 60 -12.97 -7.72 -0.45
CA PHE A 60 -13.40 -9.01 -0.99
C PHE A 60 -12.55 -9.44 -2.19
N ASP A 61 -12.28 -8.53 -3.11
CA ASP A 61 -11.47 -8.82 -4.30
C ASP A 61 -10.02 -9.17 -3.94
N ILE A 62 -9.43 -8.49 -2.95
CA ILE A 62 -8.10 -8.82 -2.43
C ILE A 62 -8.10 -10.23 -1.83
N LEU A 63 -9.06 -10.55 -0.97
CA LEU A 63 -9.18 -11.90 -0.38
C LEU A 63 -9.32 -12.97 -1.46
N LYS A 64 -10.12 -12.73 -2.48
CA LYS A 64 -10.41 -13.70 -3.53
C LYS A 64 -9.28 -13.86 -4.54
N LYS A 65 -8.64 -12.76 -4.95
CA LYS A 65 -7.67 -12.75 -6.06
C LYS A 65 -6.23 -12.83 -5.56
N ALA A 66 -5.86 -11.95 -4.63
CA ALA A 66 -4.48 -11.83 -4.20
C ALA A 66 -4.12 -12.81 -3.07
N LEU A 67 -4.97 -12.93 -2.06
CA LEU A 67 -4.62 -13.67 -0.84
C LEU A 67 -5.00 -15.15 -0.87
N ARG A 68 -5.90 -15.56 -1.77
CA ARG A 68 -6.39 -16.94 -1.83
C ARG A 68 -5.30 -18.01 -1.90
N ASN A 69 -4.22 -17.72 -2.63
CA ASN A 69 -3.13 -18.66 -2.86
C ASN A 69 -1.86 -18.33 -2.07
N LYS A 70 -1.90 -17.33 -1.20
CA LYS A 70 -0.77 -17.01 -0.33
C LYS A 70 -0.61 -18.02 0.77
N GLN A 71 0.63 -18.23 1.20
CA GLN A 71 0.93 -19.03 2.38
C GLN A 71 0.35 -18.37 3.64
N LEU A 72 0.13 -19.19 4.67
CA LEU A 72 -0.25 -18.68 5.98
C LEU A 72 0.78 -17.67 6.50
N PHE A 73 0.32 -16.72 7.27
CA PHE A 73 1.10 -15.61 7.83
C PHE A 73 1.63 -14.60 6.80
N ARG A 74 1.15 -14.64 5.56
CA ARG A 74 1.36 -13.56 4.60
C ARG A 74 0.23 -12.53 4.71
N PHE A 75 0.60 -11.26 4.59
CA PHE A 75 -0.32 -10.11 4.71
C PHE A 75 -0.61 -9.50 3.35
N SER A 76 -1.70 -8.77 3.30
CA SER A 76 -1.99 -7.88 2.18
C SER A 76 -0.99 -6.72 2.14
N THR A 77 -0.66 -6.29 0.94
CA THR A 77 0.27 -5.17 0.71
C THR A 77 -0.46 -3.94 0.20
N ALA A 78 0.18 -2.77 0.27
CA ALA A 78 -0.40 -1.55 -0.27
C ALA A 78 -0.53 -1.58 -1.79
N TYR A 79 0.35 -2.29 -2.51
CA TYR A 79 0.21 -2.41 -3.96
C TYR A 79 -0.99 -3.26 -4.38
N GLU A 80 -1.35 -4.28 -3.60
CA GLU A 80 -2.57 -5.06 -3.82
C GLU A 80 -3.83 -4.22 -3.55
N LEU A 81 -3.84 -3.48 -2.43
CA LEU A 81 -4.91 -2.54 -2.10
C LEU A 81 -5.09 -1.48 -3.19
N CYS A 82 -3.99 -0.89 -3.64
CA CYS A 82 -3.99 0.09 -4.72
C CYS A 82 -4.57 -0.50 -6.00
N SER A 83 -4.12 -1.70 -6.39
CA SER A 83 -4.56 -2.36 -7.62
C SER A 83 -6.06 -2.65 -7.63
N GLU A 84 -6.59 -3.20 -6.54
CA GLU A 84 -8.01 -3.56 -6.45
C GLU A 84 -8.92 -2.34 -6.20
N ALA A 85 -8.43 -1.30 -5.52
CA ALA A 85 -9.17 -0.05 -5.32
C ALA A 85 -9.30 0.79 -6.60
N GLN A 86 -8.46 0.52 -7.59
CA GLN A 86 -8.45 1.22 -8.87
C GLN A 86 -9.47 0.65 -9.88
N THR A 87 -10.68 0.44 -9.47
CA THR A 87 -11.74 -0.04 -10.38
C THR A 87 -12.13 0.96 -11.46
N THR A 88 -11.54 2.17 -11.46
CA THR A 88 -11.72 3.16 -12.52
C THR A 88 -10.37 3.65 -13.06
N PRO A 89 -10.10 3.50 -14.37
CA PRO A 89 -8.84 3.93 -15.01
C PRO A 89 -8.50 5.41 -14.83
N ALA A 90 -9.48 6.24 -14.48
CA ALA A 90 -9.32 7.68 -14.32
C ALA A 90 -8.54 8.11 -13.05
N ARG A 91 -8.23 7.19 -12.12
CA ARG A 91 -7.53 7.52 -10.86
C ARG A 91 -6.01 7.50 -10.94
N LEU A 92 -5.46 6.74 -11.87
CA LEU A 92 -4.04 6.81 -12.18
C LEU A 92 -3.83 8.01 -13.10
N GLY A 93 -3.41 9.13 -12.55
CA GLY A 93 -3.14 10.32 -13.34
C GLY A 93 -1.97 10.13 -14.32
N VAL A 94 -1.87 11.04 -15.27
CA VAL A 94 -0.79 11.06 -16.27
C VAL A 94 0.62 10.97 -15.65
N LYS A 95 0.79 11.44 -14.41
CA LYS A 95 2.07 11.33 -13.68
C LYS A 95 2.43 9.90 -13.37
N TYR A 96 1.45 9.09 -12.91
CA TYR A 96 1.68 7.67 -12.63
C TYR A 96 2.05 6.90 -13.89
N ASP A 97 1.32 7.12 -14.99
CA ASP A 97 1.59 6.45 -16.27
C ASP A 97 3.00 6.75 -16.80
N LYS A 98 3.45 8.01 -16.64
CA LYS A 98 4.82 8.39 -17.01
C LYS A 98 5.85 7.69 -16.12
N ALA A 99 5.63 7.71 -14.81
CA ALA A 99 6.51 7.04 -13.84
C ALA A 99 6.58 5.53 -14.11
N ALA A 100 5.48 4.86 -14.35
CA ALA A 100 5.41 3.44 -14.66
C ALA A 100 6.20 3.08 -15.93
N LYS A 101 6.11 3.91 -16.99
CA LYS A 101 6.89 3.74 -18.21
C LYS A 101 8.39 3.90 -18.00
N ILE A 102 8.81 4.81 -17.15
CA ILE A 102 10.24 4.99 -16.84
C ILE A 102 10.74 3.81 -16.02
N ILE A 103 9.99 3.41 -15.00
CA ILE A 103 10.33 2.29 -14.10
C ILE A 103 10.49 0.98 -14.87
N SER A 104 9.66 0.73 -15.89
CA SER A 104 9.76 -0.50 -16.69
C SER A 104 11.11 -0.65 -17.43
N ASN A 105 11.88 0.43 -17.54
CA ASN A 105 13.21 0.44 -18.17
C ASN A 105 14.35 0.51 -17.13
N ILE A 106 14.04 0.56 -15.84
CA ILE A 106 15.03 0.60 -14.77
C ILE A 106 15.18 -0.80 -14.17
N ASN A 107 16.41 -1.26 -14.03
CA ASN A 107 16.69 -2.52 -13.37
C ASN A 107 16.76 -2.31 -11.86
N LEU A 108 15.67 -2.65 -11.15
CA LEU A 108 15.58 -2.64 -9.70
C LEU A 108 15.71 -4.06 -9.15
N SER A 109 16.20 -4.18 -7.93
CA SER A 109 16.27 -5.47 -7.20
C SER A 109 14.92 -5.96 -6.67
N ILE A 110 13.90 -5.10 -6.74
CA ILE A 110 12.50 -5.40 -6.38
C ILE A 110 11.58 -4.98 -7.52
N ASP A 111 10.32 -5.42 -7.48
CA ASP A 111 9.32 -5.02 -8.46
C ASP A 111 9.03 -3.50 -8.36
N GLY A 112 9.49 -2.75 -9.35
CA GLY A 112 9.36 -1.30 -9.39
C GLY A 112 7.92 -0.82 -9.56
N GLU A 113 7.07 -1.58 -10.24
CA GLU A 113 5.65 -1.24 -10.38
C GLU A 113 4.90 -1.42 -9.06
N GLN A 114 5.16 -2.50 -8.34
CA GLN A 114 4.60 -2.71 -7.01
C GLN A 114 5.07 -1.63 -6.03
N LEU A 115 6.35 -1.25 -6.07
CA LEU A 115 6.89 -0.16 -5.27
C LEU A 115 6.19 1.17 -5.59
N LEU A 116 6.01 1.49 -6.87
CA LEU A 116 5.30 2.70 -7.30
C LEU A 116 3.86 2.73 -6.81
N ARG A 117 3.17 1.59 -6.82
CA ARG A 117 1.80 1.47 -6.30
C ARG A 117 1.73 1.70 -4.79
N CYS A 118 2.71 1.23 -4.03
CA CYS A 118 2.80 1.52 -2.58
C CYS A 118 2.99 3.02 -2.34
N ILE A 119 3.89 3.65 -3.07
CA ILE A 119 4.14 5.10 -2.98
C ILE A 119 2.87 5.88 -3.32
N HIS A 120 2.21 5.52 -4.42
CA HIS A 120 0.98 6.17 -4.86
C HIS A 120 -0.14 6.03 -3.82
N PHE A 121 -0.32 4.82 -3.28
CA PHE A 121 -1.35 4.56 -2.27
C PHE A 121 -1.13 5.37 -0.99
N LEU A 122 0.11 5.47 -0.52
CA LEU A 122 0.45 6.28 0.65
C LEU A 122 0.27 7.78 0.38
N SER A 123 0.74 8.27 -0.77
CA SER A 123 0.62 9.68 -1.15
C SER A 123 -0.83 10.13 -1.28
N GLU A 124 -1.67 9.34 -1.95
CA GLU A 124 -3.07 9.70 -2.17
C GLU A 124 -3.94 9.55 -0.91
N SER A 125 -3.52 8.72 0.04
CA SER A 125 -4.23 8.62 1.32
C SER A 125 -4.05 9.84 2.21
N GLU A 126 -2.93 10.57 2.06
CA GLU A 126 -2.58 11.78 2.81
C GLU A 126 -2.58 11.62 4.35
N LEU A 127 -2.60 10.38 4.86
CA LEU A 127 -2.64 10.09 6.30
C LEU A 127 -1.26 9.93 6.93
N VAL A 128 -0.28 9.52 6.13
CA VAL A 128 1.06 9.19 6.62
C VAL A 128 2.13 9.76 5.70
N PRO A 129 3.28 10.14 6.24
CA PRO A 129 4.39 10.58 5.41
C PRO A 129 4.91 9.42 4.56
N CYS A 130 5.21 9.72 3.30
CA CYS A 130 5.74 8.75 2.33
C CYS A 130 7.25 8.58 2.53
N THR A 131 7.63 7.99 3.67
CA THR A 131 9.02 7.70 4.03
C THR A 131 9.41 6.29 3.59
N ALA A 132 10.71 6.04 3.38
CA ALA A 132 11.22 4.71 3.06
C ALA A 132 10.76 3.65 4.08
N GLU A 133 10.71 4.00 5.37
CA GLU A 133 10.20 3.13 6.42
C GLU A 133 8.73 2.76 6.22
N ASN A 134 7.85 3.73 6.01
CA ASN A 134 6.42 3.49 5.79
C ASN A 134 6.16 2.76 4.48
N ILE A 135 6.91 3.08 3.42
CA ILE A 135 6.84 2.37 2.14
C ILE A 135 7.22 0.90 2.34
N THR A 136 8.33 0.61 3.02
CA THR A 136 8.74 -0.78 3.28
C THR A 136 7.67 -1.54 4.05
N LYS A 137 7.12 -0.97 5.12
CA LYS A 137 6.06 -1.60 5.94
C LYS A 137 4.81 -1.94 5.13
N THR A 138 4.49 -1.13 4.12
CA THR A 138 3.33 -1.36 3.27
C THR A 138 3.62 -2.25 2.05
N PHE A 139 4.88 -2.44 1.73
CA PHE A 139 5.35 -3.27 0.61
C PHE A 139 5.50 -4.74 0.98
N ILE A 140 5.90 -5.06 2.22
CA ILE A 140 6.20 -6.43 2.65
C ILE A 140 4.94 -7.27 2.86
N GLU A 141 5.02 -8.54 2.47
CA GLU A 141 3.99 -9.56 2.76
C GLU A 141 4.26 -10.31 4.06
N ASP A 142 5.53 -10.41 4.43
CA ASP A 142 6.02 -11.10 5.62
C ASP A 142 6.68 -10.09 6.56
N ILE A 143 6.11 -9.98 7.74
CA ILE A 143 6.60 -9.02 8.75
C ILE A 143 8.05 -9.31 9.13
N ASP A 144 8.45 -10.58 9.15
CA ASP A 144 9.80 -10.98 9.56
C ASP A 144 10.87 -10.55 8.55
N THR A 145 10.48 -10.27 7.29
CA THR A 145 11.40 -9.79 6.25
C THR A 145 11.65 -8.28 6.27
N TYR A 146 11.02 -7.54 7.20
CA TYR A 146 11.10 -6.07 7.23
C TYR A 146 12.53 -5.53 7.26
N TYR A 147 13.36 -6.07 8.15
CA TYR A 147 14.73 -5.58 8.31
C TYR A 147 15.64 -5.92 7.12
N ASP A 148 15.39 -7.05 6.46
CA ASP A 148 16.14 -7.47 5.26
C ASP A 148 15.75 -6.66 4.04
N LEU A 149 14.46 -6.35 3.89
CA LEU A 149 13.95 -5.63 2.73
C LEU A 149 14.07 -4.11 2.85
N LYS A 150 14.15 -3.56 4.06
CA LYS A 150 14.27 -2.11 4.24
C LYS A 150 15.44 -1.50 3.46
N PRO A 151 16.69 -1.98 3.56
CA PRO A 151 17.80 -1.41 2.78
C PRO A 151 17.62 -1.60 1.27
N VAL A 152 16.95 -2.67 0.84
CA VAL A 152 16.67 -2.91 -0.58
C VAL A 152 15.66 -1.91 -1.12
N VAL A 153 14.62 -1.60 -0.34
CA VAL A 153 13.63 -0.57 -0.69
C VAL A 153 14.28 0.81 -0.70
N GLU A 154 15.12 1.14 0.28
CA GLU A 154 15.86 2.41 0.34
C GLU A 154 16.71 2.59 -0.92
N GLN A 155 17.48 1.58 -1.31
CA GLN A 155 18.30 1.62 -2.54
C GLN A 155 17.42 1.79 -3.80
N ALA A 156 16.28 1.10 -3.87
CA ALA A 156 15.37 1.25 -5.00
C ALA A 156 14.80 2.67 -5.09
N LEU A 157 14.45 3.27 -3.94
CA LEU A 157 13.97 4.66 -3.89
C LEU A 157 15.03 5.65 -4.33
N ASP A 158 16.30 5.47 -3.93
CA ASP A 158 17.41 6.32 -4.38
C ASP A 158 17.55 6.27 -5.91
N VAL A 159 17.49 5.09 -6.52
CA VAL A 159 17.52 4.93 -7.98
C VAL A 159 16.34 5.63 -8.65
N LEU A 160 15.14 5.59 -8.06
CA LEU A 160 13.95 6.27 -8.60
C LEU A 160 14.08 7.79 -8.53
N VAL A 161 14.66 8.32 -7.45
CA VAL A 161 14.95 9.76 -7.31
C VAL A 161 15.99 10.20 -8.33
N GLU A 162 17.11 9.48 -8.46
CA GLU A 162 18.16 9.77 -9.46
C GLU A 162 17.63 9.74 -10.89
N SER A 163 16.70 8.83 -11.17
CA SER A 163 16.04 8.69 -12.47
C SER A 163 14.91 9.71 -12.70
N LYS A 164 14.67 10.63 -11.77
CA LYS A 164 13.61 11.65 -11.81
C LYS A 164 12.20 11.07 -11.98
N VAL A 165 11.96 9.92 -11.39
CA VAL A 165 10.64 9.28 -11.31
C VAL A 165 9.87 9.80 -10.11
N LEU A 166 10.58 10.09 -9.02
CA LEU A 166 10.06 10.66 -7.77
C LEU A 166 10.58 12.09 -7.57
#